data_604f925220141ada2127e07f000951bd
#
_entry.id   604f925220141ada2127e07f000951bd
#
_cell.length_a   1.000
_cell.length_b   1.000
_cell.length_c   1.000
_cell.angle_alpha   90.00
_cell.angle_beta   90.00
_cell.angle_gamma   90.00
#
_symmetry.space_group_name_H-M   'P 1'
#
loop_
_entity.id
_entity.type
_entity.pdbx_description
1 polymer ?
#
loop_
_entity_poly.entity_id
_entity_poly.type
_entity_poly.pdbx_seq_one_letter_code
_entity_poly.pdbx_strand_id
1 'polypeptide(L)'
;EYASAWEKALEPRNFSFPRDHGSHPQFKTEWWYVTGQLSTEKERSFGFQFTIFRHGIKENSPEKATLKNPWQVRDLFILHCALSDIENQRFLSHQDISRAGPGLAGALENNMETWLKGNRITFNEKTQLIELTAKTPDYELALELKPTYPPILNGNRGLSAKGSKPGQASYYYSWPRLTTKGLLKLSEESFAVKGLSWLDREFATNQLGPEQAGWDWFALHFDDGQALMLYRMRLKNGAQDRSSSGTWIFPDGSSQHLSNQDFELIPGPTWNSPESGADYPVNWKLKLKKPAPMQLTISALLLNQEMNTANTALANYWEGAVKVEVLDDAKRKLNGRGYLEMTGYDQTLKALQKRD
;
A
#
# COMPACT_ATOMS: atom_id res chain seq x y z
N GLU A 1 -14.12 27.15 15.08
CA GLU A 1 -13.38 25.98 14.53
C GLU A 1 -12.10 25.83 15.34
N TYR A 2 -12.03 24.80 16.16
CA TYR A 2 -10.75 24.42 16.79
C TYR A 2 -9.86 23.84 15.67
N ALA A 3 -8.75 24.51 15.39
CA ALA A 3 -7.77 23.98 14.45
C ALA A 3 -7.31 22.60 14.94
N SER A 4 -7.38 21.60 14.07
CA SER A 4 -6.83 20.28 14.35
C SER A 4 -5.35 20.44 14.73
N ALA A 5 -4.93 19.90 15.88
CA ALA A 5 -3.52 19.93 16.29
C ALA A 5 -2.64 18.95 15.46
N TRP A 6 -3.25 18.15 14.59
CA TRP A 6 -2.53 17.30 13.65
C TRP A 6 -1.93 18.13 12.50
N GLU A 7 -0.66 17.88 12.19
CA GLU A 7 -0.01 18.48 11.03
C GLU A 7 -0.67 18.01 9.72
N LYS A 8 -0.66 18.90 8.72
CA LYS A 8 -1.16 18.60 7.38
C LYS A 8 -0.02 18.64 6.38
N ALA A 9 -0.08 17.78 5.37
CA ALA A 9 0.85 17.83 4.23
C ALA A 9 0.42 19.00 3.31
N LEU A 10 1.08 20.14 3.43
CA LEU A 10 0.75 21.37 2.67
C LEU A 10 1.78 21.70 1.61
N GLU A 11 3.07 21.50 1.92
CA GLU A 11 4.21 21.90 1.12
C GLU A 11 5.17 20.72 0.95
N PRO A 12 5.93 20.64 -0.15
CA PRO A 12 7.01 19.67 -0.26
C PRO A 12 7.98 19.77 0.91
N ARG A 13 8.43 18.63 1.43
CA ARG A 13 9.42 18.59 2.52
C ARG A 13 10.74 18.00 2.06
N ASN A 14 11.79 18.26 2.81
CA ASN A 14 13.04 17.55 2.65
C ASN A 14 12.97 16.24 3.44
N PHE A 15 13.01 15.12 2.73
CA PHE A 15 13.11 13.81 3.36
C PHE A 15 14.55 13.57 3.84
N SER A 16 14.66 12.97 5.01
CA SER A 16 15.93 12.56 5.62
C SER A 16 15.86 11.08 5.98
N PHE A 17 16.58 10.24 5.27
CA PHE A 17 16.64 8.81 5.55
C PHE A 17 17.89 8.49 6.39
N PRO A 18 17.75 7.60 7.40
CA PRO A 18 16.64 6.69 7.68
C PRO A 18 15.49 7.27 8.53
N ARG A 19 15.60 8.51 9.02
CA ARG A 19 14.59 9.14 9.90
C ARG A 19 13.16 9.02 9.35
N ASP A 20 12.96 9.35 8.08
CA ASP A 20 11.63 9.36 7.48
C ASP A 20 11.10 7.96 7.08
N HIS A 21 11.88 6.90 7.35
CA HIS A 21 11.36 5.54 7.37
C HIS A 21 10.55 5.26 8.65
N GLY A 22 10.83 5.98 9.71
CA GLY A 22 10.18 5.85 11.01
C GLY A 22 8.80 6.49 11.09
N SER A 23 8.25 6.50 12.30
CA SER A 23 6.94 7.06 12.59
C SER A 23 6.94 8.59 12.59
N HIS A 24 5.80 9.17 12.22
CA HIS A 24 5.53 10.60 12.19
C HIS A 24 4.28 10.89 13.06
N PRO A 25 4.40 10.85 14.40
CA PRO A 25 3.26 10.94 15.31
C PRO A 25 2.54 12.29 15.30
N GLN A 26 3.12 13.32 14.66
CA GLN A 26 2.47 14.60 14.42
C GLN A 26 1.37 14.53 13.33
N PHE A 27 1.35 13.50 12.52
CA PHE A 27 0.28 13.22 11.56
C PHE A 27 -0.73 12.23 12.12
N LYS A 28 -2.00 12.36 11.73
CA LYS A 28 -3.11 11.55 12.26
C LYS A 28 -2.99 10.08 11.83
N THR A 29 -2.52 9.81 10.61
CA THR A 29 -2.44 8.46 10.07
C THR A 29 -1.17 8.24 9.27
N GLU A 30 -0.69 7.03 9.30
CA GLU A 30 0.45 6.59 8.51
C GLU A 30 0.44 5.08 8.34
N TRP A 31 1.14 4.58 7.33
CA TRP A 31 1.29 3.15 7.11
C TRP A 31 2.62 2.75 6.51
N TRP A 32 2.99 1.54 6.83
CA TRP A 32 4.08 0.76 6.23
C TRP A 32 3.41 -0.37 5.47
N TYR A 33 3.46 -0.31 4.16
CA TYR A 33 2.76 -1.18 3.26
C TYR A 33 3.75 -1.93 2.37
N VAL A 34 3.65 -3.25 2.31
CA VAL A 34 4.50 -4.08 1.48
C VAL A 34 3.65 -5.09 0.73
N THR A 35 3.86 -5.18 -0.56
CA THR A 35 3.26 -6.22 -1.40
C THR A 35 4.31 -6.86 -2.28
N GLY A 36 4.05 -8.07 -2.74
CA GLY A 36 4.96 -8.74 -3.65
C GLY A 36 4.40 -10.03 -4.20
N GLN A 37 5.09 -10.51 -5.23
CA GLN A 37 4.86 -11.84 -5.78
C GLN A 37 6.10 -12.68 -5.59
N LEU A 38 5.88 -13.87 -5.05
CA LEU A 38 6.91 -14.83 -4.67
C LEU A 38 6.73 -16.12 -5.46
N SER A 39 7.82 -16.81 -5.72
CA SER A 39 7.79 -18.17 -6.26
C SER A 39 8.76 -19.09 -5.52
N THR A 40 8.41 -20.36 -5.47
CA THR A 40 9.31 -21.43 -5.02
C THR A 40 10.23 -21.87 -6.15
N GLU A 41 11.21 -22.72 -5.86
CA GLU A 41 12.05 -23.36 -6.88
C GLU A 41 11.26 -24.20 -7.89
N LYS A 42 10.10 -24.72 -7.46
CA LYS A 42 9.17 -25.49 -8.31
C LYS A 42 8.13 -24.61 -9.02
N GLU A 43 8.40 -23.30 -9.13
CA GLU A 43 7.55 -22.31 -9.80
C GLU A 43 6.15 -22.13 -9.18
N ARG A 44 5.86 -22.68 -7.98
CA ARG A 44 4.61 -22.37 -7.28
C ARG A 44 4.58 -20.91 -6.88
N SER A 45 3.50 -20.23 -7.26
CA SER A 45 3.38 -18.77 -7.18
C SER A 45 2.49 -18.31 -6.04
N PHE A 46 2.93 -17.26 -5.35
CA PHE A 46 2.19 -16.62 -4.27
C PHE A 46 2.18 -15.11 -4.44
N GLY A 47 1.08 -14.48 -4.05
CA GLY A 47 1.03 -13.06 -3.76
C GLY A 47 1.02 -12.84 -2.25
N PHE A 48 1.58 -11.74 -1.77
CA PHE A 48 1.44 -11.35 -0.37
C PHE A 48 1.23 -9.85 -0.22
N GLN A 49 0.52 -9.49 0.83
CA GLN A 49 0.32 -8.13 1.29
C GLN A 49 0.56 -8.10 2.79
N PHE A 50 1.23 -7.05 3.26
CA PHE A 50 1.50 -6.78 4.67
C PHE A 50 1.43 -5.28 4.91
N THR A 51 0.55 -4.86 5.81
CA THR A 51 0.38 -3.45 6.15
C THR A 51 0.22 -3.28 7.64
N ILE A 52 1.00 -2.37 8.21
CA ILE A 52 0.74 -1.85 9.55
C ILE A 52 0.34 -0.39 9.42
N PHE A 53 -0.86 -0.07 9.89
CA PHE A 53 -1.35 1.29 10.02
C PHE A 53 -1.15 1.79 11.45
N ARG A 54 -0.76 3.06 11.59
CA ARG A 54 -0.89 3.80 12.84
C ARG A 54 -1.98 4.86 12.67
N HIS A 55 -2.90 4.89 13.61
CA HIS A 55 -3.94 5.91 13.68
C HIS A 55 -3.87 6.63 15.03
N GLY A 56 -3.58 7.92 15.00
CA GLY A 56 -3.58 8.77 16.17
C GLY A 56 -5.01 9.05 16.65
N ILE A 57 -5.29 8.74 17.91
CA ILE A 57 -6.59 8.99 18.55
C ILE A 57 -6.58 10.32 19.27
N LYS A 58 -5.45 10.68 19.86
CA LYS A 58 -5.25 11.93 20.59
C LYS A 58 -4.09 12.70 20.03
N GLU A 59 -4.33 13.97 19.83
CA GLU A 59 -3.34 14.93 19.38
C GLU A 59 -2.18 15.06 20.39
N ASN A 60 -0.97 15.12 19.86
CA ASN A 60 0.22 15.44 20.65
C ASN A 60 0.26 16.95 20.93
N SER A 61 -0.52 17.43 21.89
CA SER A 61 -0.42 18.81 22.35
C SER A 61 0.75 18.96 23.34
N PRO A 62 1.72 19.85 23.10
CA PRO A 62 2.83 20.10 24.02
C PRO A 62 2.37 20.50 25.43
N GLU A 63 1.24 21.21 25.54
CA GLU A 63 0.67 21.66 26.80
C GLU A 63 0.10 20.54 27.69
N LYS A 64 -0.27 19.39 27.07
CA LYS A 64 -0.80 18.22 27.78
C LYS A 64 0.24 17.13 28.03
N ALA A 65 1.50 17.38 27.70
CA ALA A 65 2.60 16.43 27.91
C ALA A 65 2.97 16.22 29.40
N THR A 66 2.48 17.08 30.28
CA THR A 66 2.82 17.07 31.71
C THR A 66 2.10 15.98 32.53
N LEU A 67 1.05 15.37 32.02
CA LEU A 67 0.39 14.22 32.66
C LEU A 67 0.59 12.96 31.77
N LYS A 68 1.77 12.36 31.86
CA LYS A 68 2.04 11.03 31.30
C LYS A 68 1.23 9.97 32.05
N ASN A 69 -0.04 9.81 31.71
CA ASN A 69 -0.78 8.63 32.11
C ASN A 69 -0.33 7.47 31.18
N PRO A 70 0.44 6.49 31.67
CA PRO A 70 0.93 5.38 30.86
C PRO A 70 -0.19 4.48 30.29
N TRP A 71 -1.41 4.63 30.80
CA TRP A 71 -2.61 3.91 30.34
C TRP A 71 -3.39 4.67 29.26
N GLN A 72 -2.97 5.90 28.92
CA GLN A 72 -3.65 6.68 27.92
C GLN A 72 -3.37 6.13 26.54
N VAL A 73 -4.40 5.69 25.82
CA VAL A 73 -4.29 5.28 24.43
C VAL A 73 -4.10 6.53 23.57
N ARG A 74 -2.95 6.62 22.90
CA ARG A 74 -2.62 7.71 21.96
C ARG A 74 -2.76 7.26 20.52
N ASP A 75 -2.30 6.07 20.24
CA ASP A 75 -2.25 5.47 18.92
C ASP A 75 -2.88 4.08 18.93
N LEU A 76 -3.60 3.78 17.85
CA LEU A 76 -3.99 2.43 17.48
C LEU A 76 -3.12 1.98 16.31
N PHE A 77 -2.68 0.74 16.39
CA PHE A 77 -2.02 0.04 15.31
C PHE A 77 -2.96 -1.03 14.78
N ILE A 78 -3.05 -1.13 13.46
CA ILE A 78 -3.88 -2.08 12.77
C ILE A 78 -2.99 -2.85 11.80
N LEU A 79 -3.07 -4.18 11.85
CA LEU A 79 -2.38 -5.06 10.92
C LEU A 79 -3.39 -5.61 9.92
N HIS A 80 -3.06 -5.51 8.65
CA HIS A 80 -3.67 -6.32 7.59
C HIS A 80 -2.56 -7.09 6.90
N CYS A 81 -2.75 -8.37 6.72
CA CYS A 81 -1.86 -9.19 5.91
C CYS A 81 -2.62 -10.31 5.21
N ALA A 82 -2.17 -10.64 4.02
CA ALA A 82 -2.79 -11.69 3.23
C ALA A 82 -1.75 -12.45 2.40
N LEU A 83 -2.09 -13.69 2.11
CA LEU A 83 -1.36 -14.57 1.20
C LEU A 83 -2.32 -15.12 0.16
N SER A 84 -2.00 -14.89 -1.12
CA SER A 84 -2.70 -15.48 -2.27
C SER A 84 -1.92 -16.69 -2.74
N ASP A 85 -2.41 -17.88 -2.53
CA ASP A 85 -1.90 -19.13 -3.09
C ASP A 85 -2.53 -19.33 -4.47
N ILE A 86 -1.81 -18.92 -5.50
CA ILE A 86 -2.36 -18.78 -6.85
C ILE A 86 -2.76 -20.14 -7.43
N GLU A 87 -1.93 -21.16 -7.26
CA GLU A 87 -2.20 -22.51 -7.81
C GLU A 87 -3.38 -23.17 -7.14
N ASN A 88 -3.51 -23.04 -5.81
CA ASN A 88 -4.61 -23.65 -5.08
C ASN A 88 -5.85 -22.76 -4.98
N GLN A 89 -5.85 -21.61 -5.64
CA GLN A 89 -6.97 -20.65 -5.67
C GLN A 89 -7.46 -20.29 -4.25
N ARG A 90 -6.51 -20.06 -3.32
CA ARG A 90 -6.80 -19.76 -1.92
C ARG A 90 -6.28 -18.37 -1.56
N PHE A 91 -7.12 -17.61 -0.89
CA PHE A 91 -6.78 -16.32 -0.27
C PHE A 91 -6.87 -16.46 1.24
N LEU A 92 -5.76 -16.25 1.92
CA LEU A 92 -5.63 -16.35 3.37
C LEU A 92 -5.36 -14.96 3.91
N SER A 93 -6.31 -14.37 4.60
CA SER A 93 -6.19 -13.03 5.16
C SER A 93 -6.22 -13.04 6.68
N HIS A 94 -5.49 -12.12 7.29
CA HIS A 94 -5.47 -11.92 8.72
C HIS A 94 -5.45 -10.43 9.06
N GLN A 95 -6.16 -10.07 10.11
CA GLN A 95 -6.19 -8.72 10.64
C GLN A 95 -6.08 -8.74 12.16
N ASP A 96 -5.45 -7.72 12.69
CA ASP A 96 -5.33 -7.52 14.14
C ASP A 96 -5.31 -6.03 14.47
N ILE A 97 -5.70 -5.69 15.68
CA ILE A 97 -5.69 -4.31 16.17
C ILE A 97 -5.13 -4.29 17.59
N SER A 98 -4.30 -3.31 17.88
CA SER A 98 -3.77 -3.10 19.23
C SER A 98 -3.52 -1.62 19.50
N ARG A 99 -3.63 -1.25 20.76
CA ARG A 99 -3.08 0.03 21.24
C ARG A 99 -1.56 -0.03 21.27
N ALA A 100 -0.90 1.11 21.18
CA ALA A 100 0.52 1.21 21.45
C ALA A 100 0.85 0.73 22.88
N GLY A 101 1.95 0.03 23.03
CA GLY A 101 2.44 -0.44 24.32
C GLY A 101 3.54 -1.49 24.17
N PRO A 102 4.36 -1.69 25.22
CA PRO A 102 5.42 -2.69 25.24
C PRO A 102 4.88 -4.08 24.93
N GLY A 103 5.49 -4.77 23.97
CA GLY A 103 5.10 -6.12 23.54
C GLY A 103 3.77 -6.22 22.78
N LEU A 104 3.04 -5.12 22.60
CA LEU A 104 1.76 -5.08 21.92
C LEU A 104 1.92 -4.54 20.49
N ALA A 105 2.12 -3.23 20.38
CA ALA A 105 2.32 -2.56 19.11
C ALA A 105 3.12 -1.27 19.28
N GLY A 106 3.79 -0.83 18.23
CA GLY A 106 4.53 0.41 18.23
C GLY A 106 5.29 0.65 16.94
N ALA A 107 5.91 1.82 16.86
CA ALA A 107 6.83 2.21 15.81
C ALA A 107 7.91 3.15 16.34
N LEU A 108 9.13 3.01 15.86
CA LEU A 108 10.21 3.95 16.14
C LEU A 108 10.11 5.17 15.25
N GLU A 109 10.54 6.34 15.77
CA GLU A 109 10.48 7.60 15.02
C GLU A 109 11.71 7.85 14.14
N ASN A 110 12.84 7.24 14.45
CA ASN A 110 14.13 7.56 13.82
C ASN A 110 14.57 6.55 12.75
N ASN A 111 13.87 5.43 12.63
CA ASN A 111 14.14 4.40 11.63
C ASN A 111 12.88 3.55 11.40
N MET A 112 12.86 2.76 10.33
CA MET A 112 11.79 1.78 10.11
C MET A 112 11.94 0.64 11.10
N GLU A 113 11.11 0.68 12.10
CA GLU A 113 10.81 -0.44 12.96
C GLU A 113 9.39 -0.27 13.45
N THR A 114 8.47 -1.07 12.92
CA THR A 114 7.09 -1.09 13.37
C THR A 114 6.63 -2.52 13.59
N TRP A 115 5.82 -2.71 14.61
CA TRP A 115 5.35 -4.04 14.99
C TRP A 115 3.93 -4.01 15.54
N LEU A 116 3.27 -5.15 15.41
CA LEU A 116 2.04 -5.49 16.09
C LEU A 116 2.11 -6.96 16.48
N LYS A 117 2.27 -7.22 17.80
CA LYS A 117 2.53 -8.55 18.35
C LYS A 117 3.74 -9.21 17.65
N GLY A 118 3.59 -10.40 17.09
CA GLY A 118 4.67 -11.11 16.36
C GLY A 118 4.91 -10.66 14.92
N ASN A 119 4.16 -9.68 14.44
CA ASN A 119 4.27 -9.14 13.08
C ASN A 119 5.13 -7.89 13.10
N ARG A 120 6.09 -7.79 12.17
CA ARG A 120 7.11 -6.73 12.22
C ARG A 120 7.70 -6.43 10.87
N ILE A 121 8.08 -5.16 10.66
CA ILE A 121 8.94 -4.72 9.58
C ILE A 121 10.06 -3.84 10.14
N THR A 122 11.29 -4.06 9.70
CA THR A 122 12.48 -3.31 10.14
C THR A 122 13.38 -3.00 8.95
N PHE A 123 14.14 -1.90 9.04
CA PHE A 123 15.21 -1.57 8.10
C PHE A 123 16.55 -1.54 8.81
N ASN A 124 17.49 -2.31 8.33
CA ASN A 124 18.85 -2.35 8.85
C ASN A 124 19.76 -1.48 7.99
N GLU A 125 20.21 -0.36 8.52
CA GLU A 125 21.07 0.60 7.81
C GLU A 125 22.42 0.02 7.41
N LYS A 126 22.98 -0.91 8.18
CA LYS A 126 24.30 -1.48 7.90
C LYS A 126 24.26 -2.44 6.71
N THR A 127 23.22 -3.25 6.64
CA THR A 127 23.03 -4.24 5.57
C THR A 127 22.21 -3.73 4.41
N GLN A 128 21.53 -2.60 4.58
CA GLN A 128 20.55 -2.04 3.63
C GLN A 128 19.44 -3.04 3.30
N LEU A 129 19.05 -3.85 4.27
CA LEU A 129 17.98 -4.84 4.15
C LEU A 129 16.77 -4.41 4.95
N ILE A 130 15.61 -4.68 4.38
CA ILE A 130 14.33 -4.66 5.08
C ILE A 130 14.02 -6.10 5.47
N GLU A 131 13.69 -6.32 6.72
CA GLU A 131 13.25 -7.61 7.24
C GLU A 131 11.76 -7.52 7.56
N LEU A 132 10.99 -8.47 7.05
CA LEU A 132 9.55 -8.56 7.27
C LEU A 132 9.21 -9.92 7.87
N THR A 133 8.46 -9.90 8.96
CA THR A 133 7.89 -11.09 9.58
C THR A 133 6.39 -10.93 9.69
N ALA A 134 5.64 -11.87 9.11
CA ALA A 134 4.20 -12.00 9.30
C ALA A 134 3.91 -13.37 9.95
N LYS A 135 3.20 -13.35 11.07
CA LYS A 135 2.75 -14.55 11.78
C LYS A 135 1.26 -14.51 11.93
N THR A 136 0.59 -15.42 11.26
CA THR A 136 -0.85 -15.58 11.26
C THR A 136 -1.23 -16.99 11.70
N PRO A 137 -2.50 -17.26 11.98
CA PRO A 137 -2.95 -18.64 12.25
C PRO A 137 -2.72 -19.62 11.09
N ASP A 138 -2.73 -19.11 9.83
CA ASP A 138 -2.74 -19.93 8.63
C ASP A 138 -1.37 -20.04 7.96
N TYR A 139 -0.50 -19.03 8.15
CA TYR A 139 0.84 -19.00 7.53
C TYR A 139 1.82 -18.14 8.31
N GLU A 140 3.11 -18.38 8.09
CA GLU A 140 4.20 -17.51 8.53
C GLU A 140 5.06 -17.12 7.33
N LEU A 141 5.41 -15.82 7.24
CA LEU A 141 6.37 -15.28 6.28
C LEU A 141 7.55 -14.68 7.04
N ALA A 142 8.76 -15.01 6.59
CA ALA A 142 9.99 -14.37 7.03
C ALA A 142 10.79 -13.99 5.79
N LEU A 143 10.83 -12.70 5.47
CA LEU A 143 11.39 -12.19 4.22
C LEU A 143 12.51 -11.19 4.46
N GLU A 144 13.54 -11.28 3.64
CA GLU A 144 14.55 -10.25 3.41
C GLU A 144 14.25 -9.55 2.09
N LEU A 145 14.12 -8.22 2.13
CA LEU A 145 13.84 -7.40 0.96
C LEU A 145 15.00 -6.42 0.76
N LYS A 146 15.63 -6.47 -0.40
CA LYS A 146 16.78 -5.63 -0.75
C LYS A 146 16.38 -4.57 -1.76
N PRO A 147 16.42 -3.27 -1.40
CA PRO A 147 16.20 -2.19 -2.34
C PRO A 147 17.21 -2.20 -3.48
N THR A 148 16.74 -1.98 -4.71
CA THR A 148 17.58 -1.87 -5.90
C THR A 148 18.18 -0.48 -6.02
N TYR A 149 17.46 0.55 -5.57
CA TYR A 149 17.85 1.96 -5.61
C TYR A 149 17.21 2.73 -4.42
N PRO A 150 17.60 3.99 -4.18
CA PRO A 150 17.03 4.80 -3.11
C PRO A 150 15.49 4.95 -3.21
N PRO A 151 14.81 5.39 -2.15
CA PRO A 151 13.39 5.66 -2.19
C PRO A 151 13.01 6.66 -3.27
N ILE A 152 11.90 6.40 -3.97
CA ILE A 152 11.33 7.28 -4.99
C ILE A 152 10.25 8.14 -4.36
N LEU A 153 10.40 9.46 -4.44
CA LEU A 153 9.43 10.40 -3.90
C LEU A 153 8.27 10.59 -4.90
N ASN A 154 7.05 10.27 -4.48
CA ASN A 154 5.86 10.42 -5.31
C ASN A 154 5.32 11.85 -5.28
N GLY A 155 4.62 12.25 -6.34
CA GLY A 155 4.06 13.59 -6.47
C GLY A 155 5.12 14.68 -6.62
N ASN A 156 4.89 15.83 -5.98
CA ASN A 156 5.85 16.93 -5.98
C ASN A 156 6.86 16.75 -4.83
N ARG A 157 7.99 16.12 -5.10
CA ARG A 157 9.06 15.85 -4.12
C ARG A 157 8.53 15.19 -2.84
N GLY A 158 7.64 14.19 -3.02
CA GLY A 158 7.02 13.44 -1.93
C GLY A 158 5.71 14.01 -1.41
N LEU A 159 5.28 15.20 -1.83
CA LEU A 159 3.94 15.71 -1.58
C LEU A 159 2.98 15.16 -2.63
N SER A 160 2.13 14.23 -2.24
CA SER A 160 1.16 13.57 -3.10
C SER A 160 -0.24 14.12 -2.84
N ALA A 161 -0.75 14.93 -3.76
CA ALA A 161 -2.10 15.48 -3.67
C ALA A 161 -3.14 14.35 -3.83
N LYS A 162 -4.14 14.31 -2.95
CA LYS A 162 -5.24 13.33 -2.97
C LYS A 162 -6.59 13.99 -3.23
N GLY A 163 -6.64 15.30 -3.22
CA GLY A 163 -7.84 16.11 -3.49
C GLY A 163 -7.51 17.54 -3.85
N SER A 164 -8.53 18.35 -4.06
CA SER A 164 -8.40 19.72 -4.55
C SER A 164 -8.13 20.77 -3.46
N LYS A 165 -8.36 20.41 -2.19
CA LYS A 165 -8.19 21.37 -1.09
C LYS A 165 -6.78 21.28 -0.49
N PRO A 166 -6.20 22.40 -0.03
CA PRO A 166 -4.93 22.37 0.72
C PRO A 166 -4.98 21.40 1.90
N GLY A 167 -3.96 20.58 2.04
CA GLY A 167 -3.88 19.56 3.09
C GLY A 167 -4.63 18.25 2.78
N GLN A 168 -5.35 18.15 1.68
CA GLN A 168 -5.81 16.86 1.14
C GLN A 168 -4.66 16.22 0.36
N ALA A 169 -3.64 15.82 1.09
CA ALA A 169 -2.40 15.28 0.56
C ALA A 169 -1.71 14.41 1.60
N SER A 170 -0.76 13.65 1.16
CA SER A 170 0.14 12.87 2.00
C SER A 170 1.59 13.15 1.66
N TYR A 171 2.48 12.84 2.58
CA TYR A 171 3.88 12.62 2.28
C TYR A 171 4.06 11.15 1.93
N TYR A 172 4.56 10.90 0.71
CA TYR A 172 4.51 9.59 0.09
C TYR A 172 5.80 9.27 -0.67
N TYR A 173 6.46 8.19 -0.29
CA TYR A 173 7.54 7.62 -1.07
C TYR A 173 7.37 6.10 -1.21
N SER A 174 8.02 5.55 -2.21
CA SER A 174 8.04 4.13 -2.50
C SER A 174 9.45 3.59 -2.61
N TRP A 175 9.64 2.33 -2.22
CA TRP A 175 10.70 1.48 -2.74
C TRP A 175 10.07 0.53 -3.75
N PRO A 176 10.06 0.90 -5.03
CA PRO A 176 9.28 0.18 -6.03
C PRO A 176 9.89 -1.16 -6.44
N ARG A 177 11.17 -1.41 -6.14
CA ARG A 177 11.83 -2.65 -6.56
C ARG A 177 12.70 -3.21 -5.45
N LEU A 178 12.15 -4.22 -4.78
CA LEU A 178 12.78 -4.93 -3.69
C LEU A 178 13.02 -6.38 -4.10
N THR A 179 14.28 -6.76 -4.32
CA THR A 179 14.62 -8.17 -4.51
C THR A 179 14.35 -8.91 -3.21
N THR A 180 13.47 -9.89 -3.26
CA THR A 180 12.91 -10.55 -2.08
C THR A 180 13.29 -12.02 -2.05
N LYS A 181 13.68 -12.52 -0.89
CA LYS A 181 13.90 -13.94 -0.60
C LYS A 181 13.50 -14.24 0.85
N GLY A 182 13.22 -15.47 1.14
CA GLY A 182 12.91 -15.88 2.51
C GLY A 182 12.23 -17.22 2.60
N LEU A 183 11.43 -17.38 3.66
CA LEU A 183 10.70 -18.59 3.97
C LEU A 183 9.22 -18.30 4.10
N LEU A 184 8.42 -19.14 3.48
CA LEU A 184 6.97 -19.23 3.68
C LEU A 184 6.68 -20.58 4.35
N LYS A 185 6.08 -20.54 5.53
CA LYS A 185 5.49 -21.72 6.17
C LYS A 185 3.98 -21.66 5.97
N LEU A 186 3.43 -22.68 5.37
CA LEU A 186 2.00 -22.83 5.08
C LEU A 186 1.54 -24.18 5.56
N SER A 187 0.73 -24.21 6.61
CA SER A 187 0.40 -25.44 7.36
C SER A 187 1.69 -26.12 7.87
N GLU A 188 1.91 -27.38 7.56
CA GLU A 188 3.11 -28.13 7.96
C GLU A 188 4.28 -28.04 6.96
N GLU A 189 4.07 -27.38 5.81
CA GLU A 189 5.08 -27.26 4.76
C GLU A 189 5.84 -25.94 4.87
N SER A 190 7.13 -25.99 4.56
CA SER A 190 7.99 -24.81 4.48
C SER A 190 8.63 -24.68 3.10
N PHE A 191 8.53 -23.48 2.53
CA PHE A 191 9.02 -23.18 1.19
C PHE A 191 10.08 -22.09 1.25
N ALA A 192 11.23 -22.34 0.64
CA ALA A 192 12.13 -21.27 0.25
C ALA A 192 11.48 -20.50 -0.91
N VAL A 193 11.37 -19.19 -0.77
CA VAL A 193 10.70 -18.31 -1.74
C VAL A 193 11.60 -17.18 -2.18
N LYS A 194 11.43 -16.72 -3.41
CA LYS A 194 12.07 -15.55 -3.99
C LYS A 194 11.09 -14.77 -4.85
N GLY A 195 11.37 -13.50 -5.06
CA GLY A 195 10.50 -12.67 -5.89
C GLY A 195 10.85 -11.20 -5.91
N LEU A 196 9.86 -10.39 -6.25
CA LEU A 196 9.93 -8.95 -6.22
C LEU A 196 8.81 -8.39 -5.33
N SER A 197 9.17 -7.38 -4.56
CA SER A 197 8.24 -6.67 -3.69
C SER A 197 8.28 -5.17 -3.93
N TRP A 198 7.24 -4.51 -3.45
CA TRP A 198 7.03 -3.09 -3.43
C TRP A 198 6.80 -2.65 -1.99
N LEU A 199 7.37 -1.52 -1.59
CA LEU A 199 7.08 -0.91 -0.30
C LEU A 199 6.62 0.53 -0.51
N ASP A 200 5.49 0.87 0.14
CA ASP A 200 5.00 2.24 0.26
C ASP A 200 5.06 2.70 1.71
N ARG A 201 5.50 3.92 1.86
CA ARG A 201 5.49 4.65 3.12
C ARG A 201 4.74 5.95 2.92
N GLU A 202 3.69 6.13 3.69
CA GLU A 202 2.82 7.29 3.55
C GLU A 202 2.34 7.78 4.91
N PHE A 203 2.31 9.09 5.12
CA PHE A 203 1.80 9.71 6.33
C PHE A 203 1.05 11.00 6.02
N ALA A 204 -0.10 11.18 6.69
CA ALA A 204 -1.04 12.25 6.40
C ALA A 204 -2.01 12.52 7.56
N THR A 205 -2.79 13.57 7.41
CA THR A 205 -3.90 13.86 8.31
C THR A 205 -5.23 13.82 7.56
N ASN A 206 -5.29 14.42 6.37
CA ASN A 206 -6.49 14.43 5.53
C ASN A 206 -6.13 13.93 4.13
N GLN A 207 -6.82 12.90 3.67
CA GLN A 207 -6.56 12.32 2.34
C GLN A 207 -7.79 12.33 1.45
N LEU A 208 -8.93 11.84 1.93
CA LEU A 208 -10.16 11.76 1.16
C LEU A 208 -11.02 12.99 1.35
N GLY A 209 -11.50 13.54 0.24
CA GLY A 209 -12.53 14.55 0.23
C GLY A 209 -13.95 13.95 0.28
N PRO A 210 -14.96 14.76 0.66
CA PRO A 210 -16.33 14.30 0.81
C PRO A 210 -16.97 13.82 -0.51
N GLU A 211 -16.44 14.26 -1.65
CA GLU A 211 -16.90 13.86 -2.99
C GLU A 211 -16.25 12.59 -3.52
N GLN A 212 -15.22 12.08 -2.83
CA GLN A 212 -14.48 10.90 -3.24
C GLN A 212 -15.11 9.64 -2.65
N ALA A 213 -15.18 8.58 -3.45
CA ALA A 213 -15.72 7.28 -3.04
C ALA A 213 -14.62 6.31 -2.56
N GLY A 214 -13.40 6.49 -3.02
CA GLY A 214 -12.27 5.62 -2.74
C GLY A 214 -11.21 5.74 -3.84
N TRP A 215 -10.33 4.78 -3.91
CA TRP A 215 -9.26 4.75 -4.91
C TRP A 215 -9.04 3.36 -5.49
N ASP A 216 -8.41 3.34 -6.65
CA ASP A 216 -7.80 2.17 -7.26
C ASP A 216 -6.31 2.45 -7.38
N TRP A 217 -5.48 1.65 -6.73
CA TRP A 217 -4.03 1.81 -6.67
C TRP A 217 -3.35 0.61 -7.32
N PHE A 218 -2.29 0.89 -8.08
CA PHE A 218 -1.52 -0.10 -8.82
C PHE A 218 -0.03 0.08 -8.56
N ALA A 219 0.65 -1.01 -8.25
CA ALA A 219 2.10 -1.12 -8.26
C ALA A 219 2.52 -2.23 -9.22
N LEU A 220 3.18 -1.86 -10.30
CA LEU A 220 3.49 -2.76 -11.39
C LEU A 220 5.00 -2.83 -11.62
N HIS A 221 5.51 -4.03 -11.81
CA HIS A 221 6.88 -4.30 -12.24
C HIS A 221 6.86 -4.87 -13.65
N PHE A 222 7.70 -4.32 -14.52
CA PHE A 222 7.91 -4.83 -15.88
C PHE A 222 9.18 -5.68 -15.95
N ASP A 223 9.18 -6.64 -16.88
CA ASP A 223 10.30 -7.60 -17.03
C ASP A 223 11.60 -6.93 -17.49
N ASP A 224 11.52 -5.74 -18.09
CA ASP A 224 12.68 -4.92 -18.52
C ASP A 224 13.28 -4.06 -17.39
N GLY A 225 12.78 -4.20 -16.17
CA GLY A 225 13.28 -3.48 -15.01
C GLY A 225 12.56 -2.17 -14.70
N GLN A 226 11.67 -1.70 -15.55
CA GLN A 226 10.82 -0.55 -15.28
C GLN A 226 9.74 -0.88 -14.23
N ALA A 227 9.15 0.14 -13.62
CA ALA A 227 8.05 0.00 -12.69
C ALA A 227 7.07 1.17 -12.81
N LEU A 228 5.86 0.99 -12.33
CA LEU A 228 4.81 2.00 -12.38
C LEU A 228 3.96 1.94 -11.12
N MET A 229 3.82 3.07 -10.45
CA MET A 229 2.78 3.31 -9.47
C MET A 229 1.73 4.21 -10.10
N LEU A 230 0.47 3.84 -9.96
CA LEU A 230 -0.69 4.68 -10.33
C LEU A 230 -1.74 4.60 -9.24
N TYR A 231 -2.43 5.71 -9.01
CA TYR A 231 -3.71 5.68 -8.32
C TYR A 231 -4.76 6.53 -9.04
N ARG A 232 -5.97 5.98 -9.10
CA ARG A 232 -7.17 6.67 -9.53
C ARG A 232 -8.03 6.97 -8.31
N MET A 233 -8.14 8.24 -7.94
CA MET A 233 -9.14 8.66 -6.98
C MET A 233 -10.49 8.68 -7.68
N ARG A 234 -11.49 7.99 -7.14
CA ARG A 234 -12.82 7.94 -7.71
C ARG A 234 -13.75 8.92 -7.01
N LEU A 235 -14.46 9.71 -7.81
CA LEU A 235 -15.58 10.50 -7.33
C LEU A 235 -16.83 9.62 -7.15
N LYS A 236 -17.77 10.06 -6.31
CA LYS A 236 -19.05 9.37 -6.05
C LYS A 236 -19.91 9.16 -7.30
N ASN A 237 -19.72 10.00 -8.33
CA ASN A 237 -20.36 9.85 -9.65
C ASN A 237 -19.62 8.87 -10.58
N GLY A 238 -18.57 8.20 -10.11
CA GLY A 238 -17.76 7.27 -10.87
C GLY A 238 -16.64 7.89 -11.72
N ALA A 239 -16.59 9.22 -11.83
CA ALA A 239 -15.55 9.91 -12.59
C ALA A 239 -14.18 9.81 -11.88
N GLN A 240 -13.12 9.97 -12.68
CA GLN A 240 -11.75 10.09 -12.17
C GLN A 240 -11.52 11.52 -11.64
N ASP A 241 -11.07 11.61 -10.38
CA ASP A 241 -10.67 12.88 -9.78
C ASP A 241 -9.36 13.39 -10.40
N ARG A 242 -9.23 14.70 -10.49
CA ARG A 242 -8.03 15.37 -11.04
C ARG A 242 -6.77 15.14 -10.23
N SER A 243 -6.90 14.77 -8.96
CA SER A 243 -5.78 14.42 -8.09
C SER A 243 -5.19 13.03 -8.38
N SER A 244 -5.85 12.23 -9.24
CA SER A 244 -5.31 10.96 -9.69
C SER A 244 -3.96 11.16 -10.36
N SER A 245 -2.98 10.36 -9.99
CA SER A 245 -1.62 10.53 -10.50
C SER A 245 -0.80 9.24 -10.41
N GLY A 246 0.44 9.31 -10.83
CA GLY A 246 1.36 8.18 -10.74
C GLY A 246 2.81 8.57 -10.91
N THR A 247 3.65 7.56 -10.86
CA THR A 247 5.10 7.69 -11.02
C THR A 247 5.58 6.54 -11.89
N TRP A 248 6.18 6.86 -13.02
CA TRP A 248 6.94 5.91 -13.82
C TRP A 248 8.37 5.86 -13.32
N ILE A 249 8.90 4.67 -13.13
CA ILE A 249 10.25 4.44 -12.61
C ILE A 249 11.06 3.69 -13.66
N PHE A 250 12.22 4.26 -14.02
CA PHE A 250 13.16 3.65 -14.95
C PHE A 250 14.10 2.65 -14.25
N PRO A 251 14.77 1.76 -15.00
CA PRO A 251 15.62 0.73 -14.40
C PRO A 251 16.80 1.27 -13.59
N ASP A 252 17.23 2.50 -13.85
CA ASP A 252 18.30 3.19 -13.12
C ASP A 252 17.82 3.88 -11.83
N GLY A 253 16.52 3.79 -11.52
CA GLY A 253 15.91 4.44 -10.36
C GLY A 253 15.52 5.90 -10.60
N SER A 254 15.75 6.46 -11.78
CA SER A 254 15.15 7.74 -12.13
C SER A 254 13.63 7.60 -12.31
N SER A 255 12.89 8.70 -12.15
CA SER A 255 11.43 8.64 -12.18
C SER A 255 10.81 9.82 -12.92
N GLN A 256 9.61 9.60 -13.43
CA GLN A 256 8.79 10.61 -14.08
C GLN A 256 7.40 10.63 -13.46
N HIS A 257 6.98 11.81 -12.98
CA HIS A 257 5.62 12.01 -12.49
C HIS A 257 4.61 11.94 -13.64
N LEU A 258 3.46 11.30 -13.40
CA LEU A 258 2.32 11.21 -14.31
C LEU A 258 1.13 11.93 -13.67
N SER A 259 0.58 12.88 -14.41
CA SER A 259 -0.68 13.56 -14.04
C SER A 259 -1.88 12.71 -14.50
N ASN A 260 -3.07 13.08 -14.04
CA ASN A 260 -4.31 12.43 -14.48
C ASN A 260 -4.58 12.53 -16.00
N GLN A 261 -3.88 13.41 -16.71
CA GLN A 261 -3.99 13.55 -18.17
C GLN A 261 -3.04 12.61 -18.94
N ASP A 262 -2.06 12.04 -18.26
CA ASP A 262 -1.02 11.21 -18.87
C ASP A 262 -1.43 9.72 -18.96
N PHE A 263 -2.57 9.36 -18.37
CA PHE A 263 -3.10 8.00 -18.41
C PHE A 263 -4.62 7.93 -18.38
N GLU A 264 -5.16 6.82 -18.85
CA GLU A 264 -6.57 6.46 -18.77
C GLU A 264 -6.69 5.03 -18.24
N LEU A 265 -7.36 4.87 -17.09
CA LEU A 265 -7.71 3.58 -16.50
C LEU A 265 -9.14 3.21 -16.83
N ILE A 266 -9.33 2.11 -17.54
CA ILE A 266 -10.63 1.63 -17.99
C ILE A 266 -10.93 0.32 -17.27
N PRO A 267 -11.94 0.30 -16.35
CA PRO A 267 -12.34 -0.94 -15.70
C PRO A 267 -12.94 -1.92 -16.71
N GLY A 268 -12.59 -3.16 -16.55
CA GLY A 268 -13.14 -4.29 -17.32
C GLY A 268 -14.24 -5.03 -16.55
N PRO A 269 -14.43 -6.32 -16.85
CA PRO A 269 -15.39 -7.15 -16.14
C PRO A 269 -15.16 -7.19 -14.64
N THR A 270 -16.27 -7.19 -13.89
CA THR A 270 -16.27 -7.25 -12.43
C THR A 270 -16.37 -8.69 -11.92
N TRP A 271 -15.87 -8.89 -10.71
CA TRP A 271 -16.13 -10.03 -9.86
C TRP A 271 -17.01 -9.58 -8.69
N ASN A 272 -18.16 -10.25 -8.51
CA ASN A 272 -19.03 -10.00 -7.37
C ASN A 272 -18.54 -10.78 -6.17
N SER A 273 -18.24 -10.10 -5.07
CA SER A 273 -17.83 -10.73 -3.83
C SER A 273 -19.01 -11.49 -3.20
N PRO A 274 -18.87 -12.78 -2.89
CA PRO A 274 -19.89 -13.51 -2.17
C PRO A 274 -20.02 -13.09 -0.70
N GLU A 275 -19.01 -12.39 -0.15
CA GLU A 275 -19.01 -11.96 1.25
C GLU A 275 -19.62 -10.56 1.42
N SER A 276 -19.15 -9.58 0.67
CA SER A 276 -19.62 -8.19 0.79
C SER A 276 -20.71 -7.81 -0.21
N GLY A 277 -20.88 -8.58 -1.29
CA GLY A 277 -21.74 -8.23 -2.41
C GLY A 277 -21.19 -7.09 -3.29
N ALA A 278 -19.97 -6.64 -3.03
CA ALA A 278 -19.33 -5.60 -3.83
C ALA A 278 -18.87 -6.13 -5.20
N ASP A 279 -18.97 -5.27 -6.21
CA ASP A 279 -18.50 -5.57 -7.57
C ASP A 279 -17.14 -4.94 -7.82
N TYR A 280 -16.10 -5.75 -7.84
CA TYR A 280 -14.72 -5.31 -8.07
C TYR A 280 -14.30 -5.53 -9.52
N PRO A 281 -13.82 -4.50 -10.24
CA PRO A 281 -13.24 -4.68 -11.57
C PRO A 281 -11.85 -5.32 -11.46
N VAL A 282 -11.80 -6.63 -11.62
CA VAL A 282 -10.57 -7.44 -11.47
C VAL A 282 -9.72 -7.51 -12.74
N ASN A 283 -10.19 -6.85 -13.81
CA ASN A 283 -9.47 -6.68 -15.07
C ASN A 283 -9.52 -5.21 -15.48
N TRP A 284 -8.40 -4.71 -15.98
CA TRP A 284 -8.25 -3.31 -16.36
C TRP A 284 -7.54 -3.16 -17.69
N LYS A 285 -7.88 -2.11 -18.42
CA LYS A 285 -7.06 -1.59 -19.51
C LYS A 285 -6.45 -0.27 -19.05
N LEU A 286 -5.16 -0.12 -19.25
CA LEU A 286 -4.44 1.11 -19.01
C LEU A 286 -3.88 1.64 -20.31
N LYS A 287 -4.19 2.87 -20.65
CA LYS A 287 -3.56 3.60 -21.73
C LYS A 287 -2.67 4.67 -21.15
N LEU A 288 -1.40 4.64 -21.48
CA LEU A 288 -0.41 5.64 -21.10
C LEU A 288 -0.09 6.54 -22.29
N LYS A 289 0.14 7.81 -22.01
CA LYS A 289 0.69 8.79 -22.95
C LYS A 289 2.17 9.06 -22.66
N LYS A 290 2.56 8.93 -21.39
CA LYS A 290 3.94 9.11 -20.92
C LYS A 290 4.40 7.90 -20.10
N PRO A 291 5.73 7.62 -20.07
CA PRO A 291 6.81 8.30 -20.79
C PRO A 291 6.75 8.11 -22.30
N ALA A 292 6.06 7.08 -22.78
CA ALA A 292 5.77 6.79 -24.17
C ALA A 292 4.35 6.23 -24.32
N PRO A 293 3.67 6.43 -25.46
CA PRO A 293 2.37 5.83 -25.71
C PRO A 293 2.44 4.31 -25.55
N MET A 294 1.55 3.76 -24.70
CA MET A 294 1.51 2.32 -24.40
C MET A 294 0.11 1.91 -23.97
N GLN A 295 -0.28 0.71 -24.29
CA GLN A 295 -1.52 0.10 -23.78
C GLN A 295 -1.19 -1.21 -23.06
N LEU A 296 -1.80 -1.40 -21.90
CA LEU A 296 -1.61 -2.58 -21.06
C LEU A 296 -2.96 -3.18 -20.70
N THR A 297 -2.97 -4.48 -20.47
CA THR A 297 -4.02 -5.15 -19.69
C THR A 297 -3.46 -5.57 -18.34
N ILE A 298 -4.26 -5.40 -17.30
CA ILE A 298 -3.95 -5.80 -15.94
C ILE A 298 -5.04 -6.74 -15.50
N SER A 299 -4.69 -7.94 -15.07
CA SER A 299 -5.66 -8.98 -14.72
C SER A 299 -5.31 -9.63 -13.39
N ALA A 300 -6.31 -9.81 -12.53
CA ALA A 300 -6.14 -10.53 -11.28
C ALA A 300 -5.66 -11.97 -11.51
N LEU A 301 -4.70 -12.43 -10.69
CA LEU A 301 -4.25 -13.82 -10.70
C LEU A 301 -5.21 -14.74 -9.95
N LEU A 302 -5.96 -14.19 -9.02
CA LEU A 302 -7.01 -14.84 -8.24
C LEU A 302 -8.17 -13.86 -8.11
N LEU A 303 -9.40 -14.29 -8.35
CA LEU A 303 -10.57 -13.39 -8.31
C LEU A 303 -10.89 -12.95 -6.88
N ASN A 304 -10.97 -13.90 -5.96
CA ASN A 304 -11.22 -13.60 -4.55
C ASN A 304 -9.91 -13.22 -3.84
N GLN A 305 -9.65 -11.93 -3.76
CA GLN A 305 -8.57 -11.34 -2.95
C GLN A 305 -9.14 -10.17 -2.11
N GLU A 306 -10.38 -10.30 -1.66
CA GLU A 306 -11.03 -9.32 -0.81
C GLU A 306 -10.59 -9.47 0.64
N MET A 307 -10.16 -8.35 1.24
CA MET A 307 -9.90 -8.21 2.66
C MET A 307 -11.20 -7.91 3.38
N ASN A 308 -11.70 -8.88 4.13
CA ASN A 308 -12.80 -8.65 5.06
C ASN A 308 -12.24 -8.03 6.34
N THR A 309 -12.56 -6.76 6.58
CA THR A 309 -11.99 -5.94 7.66
C THR A 309 -12.98 -5.71 8.81
N ALA A 310 -14.00 -6.53 8.95
CA ALA A 310 -15.04 -6.39 9.96
C ALA A 310 -14.50 -6.29 11.40
N ASN A 311 -13.40 -6.98 11.70
CA ASN A 311 -12.79 -6.98 13.04
C ASN A 311 -11.95 -5.74 13.36
N THR A 312 -11.58 -4.93 12.37
CA THR A 312 -10.79 -3.72 12.55
C THR A 312 -11.58 -2.43 12.30
N ALA A 313 -12.88 -2.56 12.03
CA ALA A 313 -13.80 -1.47 11.74
C ALA A 313 -13.38 -0.56 10.57
N LEU A 314 -12.56 -1.08 9.67
CA LEU A 314 -12.26 -0.48 8.39
C LEU A 314 -13.25 -0.99 7.33
N ALA A 315 -13.29 -0.30 6.19
CA ALA A 315 -14.10 -0.78 5.06
C ALA A 315 -13.42 -1.96 4.37
N ASN A 316 -14.20 -2.92 3.88
CA ASN A 316 -13.69 -3.98 3.03
C ASN A 316 -13.07 -3.39 1.76
N TYR A 317 -12.02 -4.01 1.29
CA TYR A 317 -11.34 -3.64 0.06
C TYR A 317 -10.78 -4.89 -0.64
N TRP A 318 -10.60 -4.80 -1.94
CA TRP A 318 -9.96 -5.86 -2.69
C TRP A 318 -8.49 -5.50 -2.90
N GLU A 319 -7.61 -6.44 -2.56
CA GLU A 319 -6.18 -6.24 -2.75
C GLU A 319 -5.49 -7.54 -3.15
N GLY A 320 -4.88 -7.53 -4.32
CA GLY A 320 -4.36 -8.78 -4.84
C GLY A 320 -3.32 -8.69 -5.93
N ALA A 321 -2.69 -9.85 -6.13
CA ALA A 321 -1.70 -10.07 -7.15
C ALA A 321 -2.32 -10.02 -8.55
N VAL A 322 -1.65 -9.31 -9.45
CA VAL A 322 -2.05 -9.14 -10.85
C VAL A 322 -0.92 -9.49 -11.81
N LYS A 323 -1.28 -9.90 -13.02
CA LYS A 323 -0.39 -9.93 -14.18
C LYS A 323 -0.63 -8.73 -15.07
N VAL A 324 0.41 -8.35 -15.80
CA VAL A 324 0.39 -7.25 -16.76
C VAL A 324 0.85 -7.76 -18.12
N GLU A 325 0.13 -7.38 -19.15
CA GLU A 325 0.48 -7.70 -20.55
C GLU A 325 0.42 -6.42 -21.36
N VAL A 326 1.50 -6.10 -22.08
CA VAL A 326 1.53 -4.94 -22.96
C VAL A 326 0.90 -5.29 -24.28
N LEU A 327 -0.09 -4.48 -24.67
CA LEU A 327 -0.75 -4.55 -25.97
C LEU A 327 -0.07 -3.55 -26.92
N ASP A 328 1.06 -3.92 -27.52
CA ASP A 328 1.72 -3.08 -28.50
C ASP A 328 1.78 -3.80 -29.85
N ASP A 329 1.38 -3.08 -30.92
CA ASP A 329 1.49 -3.54 -32.31
C ASP A 329 2.95 -3.73 -32.77
N ALA A 330 3.90 -3.20 -32.02
CA ALA A 330 5.32 -3.16 -32.31
C ALA A 330 6.14 -4.27 -31.65
N LYS A 331 5.68 -5.54 -31.65
CA LYS A 331 6.48 -6.75 -31.34
C LYS A 331 7.20 -6.77 -29.96
N ARG A 332 6.98 -5.84 -29.07
CA ARG A 332 7.49 -5.88 -27.70
C ARG A 332 6.51 -6.67 -26.83
N LYS A 333 6.80 -7.92 -26.56
CA LYS A 333 6.15 -8.64 -25.47
C LYS A 333 6.78 -8.19 -24.15
N LEU A 334 6.40 -7.04 -23.66
CA LEU A 334 6.72 -6.62 -22.31
C LEU A 334 5.64 -7.13 -21.40
N ASN A 335 5.96 -8.11 -20.58
CA ASN A 335 5.08 -8.61 -19.53
C ASN A 335 5.46 -7.96 -18.20
N GLY A 336 4.61 -8.15 -17.24
CA GLY A 336 4.85 -7.67 -15.89
C GLY A 336 3.94 -8.35 -14.87
N ARG A 337 4.16 -7.96 -13.65
CA ARG A 337 3.40 -8.42 -12.47
C ARG A 337 3.22 -7.28 -11.51
N GLY A 338 2.33 -7.41 -10.55
CA GLY A 338 2.18 -6.37 -9.54
C GLY A 338 1.05 -6.65 -8.58
N TYR A 339 0.59 -5.57 -7.97
CA TYR A 339 -0.53 -5.55 -7.04
C TYR A 339 -1.52 -4.46 -7.43
N LEU A 340 -2.77 -4.73 -7.15
CA LEU A 340 -3.91 -3.83 -7.31
C LEU A 340 -4.65 -3.76 -6.00
N GLU A 341 -4.94 -2.55 -5.52
CA GLU A 341 -5.81 -2.28 -4.38
C GLU A 341 -7.02 -1.46 -4.84
N MET A 342 -8.21 -1.88 -4.44
CA MET A 342 -9.47 -1.22 -4.78
C MET A 342 -10.29 -0.99 -3.52
N THR A 343 -10.49 0.28 -3.15
CA THR A 343 -11.25 0.68 -1.96
C THR A 343 -12.56 1.37 -2.35
N GLY A 344 -13.54 1.38 -1.44
CA GLY A 344 -14.79 2.12 -1.64
C GLY A 344 -15.77 1.52 -2.63
N TYR A 345 -15.68 0.23 -2.88
CA TYR A 345 -16.66 -0.55 -3.64
C TYR A 345 -17.72 -1.15 -2.72
N ASP A 346 -17.36 -1.50 -1.50
CA ASP A 346 -18.30 -1.85 -0.46
C ASP A 346 -18.89 -0.58 0.19
N GLN A 347 -20.16 -0.62 0.59
CA GLN A 347 -20.88 0.55 1.13
C GLN A 347 -20.41 1.01 2.51
N THR A 348 -19.53 0.27 3.15
CA THR A 348 -19.09 0.50 4.53
C THR A 348 -18.18 1.73 4.73
N LEU A 349 -17.51 2.25 3.68
CA LEU A 349 -16.75 3.52 3.76
C LEU A 349 -17.60 4.74 4.13
N LYS A 350 -18.92 4.68 3.91
CA LYS A 350 -19.85 5.74 4.31
C LYS A 350 -19.89 5.96 5.82
N ALA A 351 -19.53 4.96 6.61
CA ALA A 351 -19.52 5.05 8.07
C ALA A 351 -18.30 5.81 8.62
N LEU A 352 -17.14 5.76 7.91
CA LEU A 352 -15.91 6.44 8.31
C LEU A 352 -15.91 7.94 7.98
N GLN A 353 -16.69 8.36 6.99
CA GLN A 353 -16.82 9.77 6.57
C GLN A 353 -17.77 10.60 7.46
N LYS A 354 -18.58 9.97 8.33
CA LYS A 354 -19.61 10.63 9.14
C LYS A 354 -19.16 10.97 10.58
N ARG A 355 -17.91 10.81 10.93
CA ARG A 355 -17.37 11.03 12.29
C ARG A 355 -16.35 12.17 12.35
N ASP A 356 -16.59 13.24 11.58
CA ASP A 356 -15.93 14.55 11.79
C ASP A 356 -16.84 15.50 12.56
#